data_b3105919c1570962b8091de387ea98c5
#
_entry.id   b3105919c1570962b8091de387ea98c5
#
_cell.length_a   1.000
_cell.length_b   1.000
_cell.length_c   1.000
_cell.angle_alpha   90.00
_cell.angle_beta   90.00
_cell.angle_gamma   90.00
#
_symmetry.space_group_name_H-M   'P 1'
#
loop_
_entity.id
_entity.type
_entity.pdbx_description
1 polymer ?
#
loop_
_entity_poly.entity_id
_entity_poly.type
_entity_poly.pdbx_seq_one_letter_code
_entity_poly.pdbx_strand_id
1 'polypeptide(L)'
;MKKNTLFLILLIFVIFCFIVLFKGLSKDNSYKPNINFGKKLSSFEGKNFFNDQLINSNELFSENKIYVLNIWASWCAPCRAEHSILMELKKNKVIEIIGINYKDNLKNAKKFVDEYGNPYSEILIDEDGTIAISLGAYGIPETIVVDRNQIILKKFFGAINNKSLKEINSLTK
;
A
#
# COMPACT_ATOMS: atom_id res chain seq x y z
N MET A 1 47.70 -28.41 -23.72
CA MET A 1 46.46 -28.09 -24.47
C MET A 1 45.15 -28.31 -23.67
N LYS A 2 44.96 -29.38 -22.90
CA LYS A 2 43.70 -29.68 -22.18
C LYS A 2 43.33 -28.64 -21.10
N LYS A 3 44.27 -28.00 -20.40
CA LYS A 3 44.01 -27.04 -19.32
C LYS A 3 43.39 -25.71 -19.81
N ASN A 4 43.87 -25.22 -20.96
CA ASN A 4 43.37 -24.00 -21.57
C ASN A 4 41.97 -24.16 -22.17
N THR A 5 41.66 -25.36 -22.70
CA THR A 5 40.32 -25.69 -23.24
C THR A 5 39.28 -25.73 -22.13
N LEU A 6 39.60 -26.33 -20.97
CA LEU A 6 38.72 -26.37 -19.81
C LEU A 6 38.44 -24.96 -19.26
N PHE A 7 39.48 -24.12 -19.18
CA PHE A 7 39.36 -22.72 -18.78
C PHE A 7 38.43 -21.93 -19.72
N LEU A 8 38.57 -22.13 -21.02
CA LEU A 8 37.76 -21.46 -22.04
C LEU A 8 36.26 -21.87 -21.91
N ILE A 9 35.98 -23.17 -21.69
CA ILE A 9 34.62 -23.68 -21.50
C ILE A 9 34.00 -23.06 -20.24
N LEU A 10 34.77 -22.98 -19.15
CA LEU A 10 34.28 -22.39 -17.88
C LEU A 10 33.98 -20.90 -18.05
N LEU A 11 34.84 -20.17 -18.79
CA LEU A 11 34.63 -18.74 -19.08
C LEU A 11 33.33 -18.52 -19.89
N ILE A 12 33.12 -19.33 -20.94
CA ILE A 12 31.90 -19.27 -21.77
C ILE A 12 30.68 -19.55 -20.92
N PHE A 13 30.72 -20.54 -20.02
CA PHE A 13 29.62 -20.87 -19.13
C PHE A 13 29.30 -19.74 -18.17
N VAL A 14 30.29 -19.09 -17.57
CA VAL A 14 30.11 -17.93 -16.70
C VAL A 14 29.47 -16.76 -17.45
N ILE A 15 29.97 -16.45 -18.66
CA ILE A 15 29.36 -15.40 -19.50
C ILE A 15 27.93 -15.73 -19.86
N PHE A 16 27.62 -16.96 -20.20
CA PHE A 16 26.26 -17.42 -20.50
C PHE A 16 25.34 -17.23 -19.29
N CYS A 17 25.75 -17.66 -18.09
CA CYS A 17 24.99 -17.45 -16.86
C CYS A 17 24.76 -15.97 -16.58
N PHE A 18 25.79 -15.13 -16.77
CA PHE A 18 25.66 -13.70 -16.59
C PHE A 18 24.64 -13.06 -17.55
N ILE A 19 24.65 -13.46 -18.83
CA ILE A 19 23.69 -13.00 -19.84
C ILE A 19 22.27 -13.42 -19.48
N VAL A 20 22.08 -14.67 -19.04
CA VAL A 20 20.75 -15.19 -18.65
C VAL A 20 20.20 -14.43 -17.43
N LEU A 21 21.04 -14.23 -16.41
CA LEU A 21 20.68 -13.46 -15.21
C LEU A 21 20.38 -12.00 -15.57
N PHE A 22 21.22 -11.37 -16.37
CA PHE A 22 21.01 -9.98 -16.78
C PHE A 22 19.73 -9.79 -17.58
N LYS A 23 19.43 -10.68 -18.53
CA LYS A 23 18.16 -10.66 -19.27
C LYS A 23 16.95 -10.96 -18.38
N GLY A 24 17.11 -11.85 -17.37
CA GLY A 24 16.08 -12.16 -16.40
C GLY A 24 15.73 -10.96 -15.51
N LEU A 25 16.76 -10.23 -15.04
CA LEU A 25 16.60 -9.04 -14.21
C LEU A 25 16.08 -7.83 -15.01
N SER A 26 16.38 -7.76 -16.30
CA SER A 26 15.92 -6.67 -17.19
C SER A 26 14.48 -6.83 -17.67
N LYS A 27 13.85 -7.97 -17.42
CA LYS A 27 12.43 -8.15 -17.67
C LYS A 27 11.63 -7.42 -16.58
N ASP A 28 10.92 -6.38 -17.00
CA ASP A 28 9.96 -5.68 -16.14
C ASP A 28 8.77 -6.63 -15.86
N ASN A 29 8.97 -7.53 -14.89
CA ASN A 29 7.96 -8.44 -14.38
C ASN A 29 7.06 -7.71 -13.37
N SER A 30 6.71 -6.45 -13.65
CA SER A 30 5.71 -5.75 -12.86
C SER A 30 4.39 -6.53 -12.99
N TYR A 31 4.16 -7.40 -12.01
CA TYR A 31 2.87 -8.05 -11.84
C TYR A 31 1.83 -6.94 -11.71
N LYS A 32 1.00 -6.77 -12.73
CA LYS A 32 -0.15 -5.87 -12.69
C LYS A 32 -1.32 -6.67 -12.11
N PRO A 33 -1.60 -6.52 -10.82
CA PRO A 33 -2.70 -7.24 -10.21
C PRO A 33 -4.00 -6.85 -10.89
N ASN A 34 -4.88 -7.83 -11.02
CA ASN A 34 -6.21 -7.62 -11.59
C ASN A 34 -7.00 -6.72 -10.62
N ILE A 35 -7.00 -5.42 -10.90
CA ILE A 35 -7.61 -4.42 -10.02
C ILE A 35 -9.12 -4.58 -10.18
N ASN A 36 -9.80 -4.88 -9.09
CA ASN A 36 -11.25 -5.05 -9.05
C ASN A 36 -11.98 -3.69 -9.07
N PHE A 37 -11.70 -2.85 -10.10
CA PHE A 37 -12.43 -1.61 -10.29
C PHE A 37 -13.93 -1.87 -10.44
N GLY A 38 -14.74 -1.00 -9.84
CA GLY A 38 -16.20 -1.11 -9.87
C GLY A 38 -16.76 -2.24 -9.01
N LYS A 39 -15.93 -3.03 -8.33
CA LYS A 39 -16.39 -4.03 -7.36
C LYS A 39 -16.48 -3.43 -5.97
N LYS A 40 -17.37 -3.98 -5.18
CA LYS A 40 -17.51 -3.63 -3.77
C LYS A 40 -16.30 -4.14 -2.99
N LEU A 41 -15.81 -3.32 -2.07
CA LEU A 41 -14.76 -3.66 -1.12
C LEU A 41 -15.22 -4.84 -0.25
N SER A 42 -14.33 -5.78 0.05
CA SER A 42 -14.62 -6.84 1.02
C SER A 42 -14.83 -6.24 2.40
N SER A 43 -15.82 -6.71 3.15
CA SER A 43 -15.99 -6.32 4.55
C SER A 43 -14.83 -6.86 5.39
N PHE A 44 -14.44 -6.09 6.38
CA PHE A 44 -13.38 -6.45 7.33
C PHE A 44 -13.72 -5.92 8.71
N GLU A 45 -13.06 -6.46 9.71
CA GLU A 45 -13.10 -5.99 11.09
C GLU A 45 -11.68 -5.79 11.60
N GLY A 46 -11.49 -4.79 12.44
CA GLY A 46 -10.19 -4.50 13.04
C GLY A 46 -10.33 -3.76 14.35
N LYS A 47 -9.30 -3.86 15.20
CA LYS A 47 -9.24 -3.09 16.43
C LYS A 47 -8.84 -1.65 16.16
N ASN A 48 -9.53 -0.73 16.80
CA ASN A 48 -9.14 0.68 16.78
C ASN A 48 -7.76 0.86 17.41
N PHE A 49 -6.94 1.66 16.76
CA PHE A 49 -5.56 1.93 17.13
C PHE A 49 -5.38 2.64 18.50
N PHE A 50 -6.37 3.40 18.94
CA PHE A 50 -6.29 4.23 20.14
C PHE A 50 -6.97 3.61 21.36
N ASN A 51 -8.06 2.87 21.18
CA ASN A 51 -8.91 2.41 22.28
C ASN A 51 -9.24 0.91 22.26
N ASP A 52 -8.64 0.13 21.35
CA ASP A 52 -8.82 -1.31 21.16
C ASP A 52 -10.28 -1.78 20.88
N GLN A 53 -11.21 -0.86 20.61
CA GLN A 53 -12.57 -1.21 20.23
C GLN A 53 -12.58 -1.91 18.88
N LEU A 54 -13.40 -2.98 18.77
CA LEU A 54 -13.59 -3.65 17.50
C LEU A 54 -14.51 -2.78 16.61
N ILE A 55 -14.05 -2.46 15.42
CA ILE A 55 -14.77 -1.68 14.42
C ILE A 55 -15.05 -2.55 13.22
N ASN A 56 -16.32 -2.59 12.81
CA ASN A 56 -16.72 -3.20 11.53
C ASN A 56 -16.59 -2.17 10.40
N SER A 57 -16.04 -2.62 9.26
CA SER A 57 -15.84 -1.72 8.11
C SER A 57 -17.09 -0.99 7.64
N ASN A 58 -18.29 -1.58 7.81
CA ASN A 58 -19.54 -0.93 7.42
C ASN A 58 -19.83 0.34 8.23
N GLU A 59 -19.28 0.48 9.42
CA GLU A 59 -19.44 1.65 10.27
C GLU A 59 -18.56 2.83 9.80
N LEU A 60 -17.48 2.54 9.06
CA LEU A 60 -16.53 3.52 8.59
C LEU A 60 -17.04 4.36 7.40
N PHE A 61 -18.03 3.87 6.64
CA PHE A 61 -18.48 4.44 5.37
C PHE A 61 -19.86 5.11 5.49
N SER A 62 -20.13 5.78 6.62
CA SER A 62 -21.45 6.32 6.95
C SER A 62 -21.78 7.64 6.28
N GLU A 63 -20.79 8.43 5.86
CA GLU A 63 -20.98 9.76 5.29
C GLU A 63 -20.92 9.77 3.76
N ASN A 64 -21.45 10.84 3.17
CA ASN A 64 -21.37 11.05 1.71
C ASN A 64 -20.01 11.63 1.32
N LYS A 65 -18.96 10.82 1.47
CA LYS A 65 -17.57 11.18 1.21
C LYS A 65 -16.89 10.17 0.28
N ILE A 66 -15.70 10.54 -0.17
CA ILE A 66 -14.74 9.63 -0.77
C ILE A 66 -13.84 9.13 0.36
N TYR A 67 -13.64 7.82 0.40
CA TYR A 67 -12.81 7.17 1.41
C TYR A 67 -11.50 6.69 0.80
N VAL A 68 -10.41 6.94 1.50
CA VAL A 68 -9.06 6.55 1.12
C VAL A 68 -8.53 5.60 2.18
N LEU A 69 -8.47 4.30 1.86
CA LEU A 69 -7.86 3.30 2.73
C LEU A 69 -6.37 3.24 2.39
N ASN A 70 -5.52 3.57 3.35
CA ASN A 70 -4.08 3.52 3.19
C ASN A 70 -3.49 2.43 4.10
N ILE A 71 -2.81 1.46 3.50
CA ILE A 71 -2.16 0.34 4.19
C ILE A 71 -0.71 0.72 4.41
N TRP A 72 -0.30 0.82 5.69
CA TRP A 72 0.97 1.40 6.08
C TRP A 72 1.58 0.74 7.31
N ALA A 73 2.87 1.01 7.55
CA ALA A 73 3.55 0.65 8.80
C ALA A 73 4.64 1.66 9.15
N SER A 74 4.97 1.79 10.43
CA SER A 74 6.02 2.70 10.91
C SER A 74 7.44 2.32 10.43
N TRP A 75 7.68 1.04 10.20
CA TRP A 75 8.95 0.50 9.68
C TRP A 75 9.10 0.62 8.16
N CYS A 76 8.04 1.01 7.45
CA CYS A 76 8.01 1.08 5.99
C CYS A 76 8.57 2.42 5.47
N ALA A 77 9.74 2.42 4.87
CA ALA A 77 10.37 3.65 4.37
C ALA A 77 9.56 4.36 3.27
N PRO A 78 8.97 3.68 2.26
CA PRO A 78 8.09 4.33 1.29
C PRO A 78 6.82 4.92 1.91
N CYS A 79 6.28 4.32 2.98
CA CYS A 79 5.12 4.86 3.71
C CYS A 79 5.46 6.21 4.36
N ARG A 80 6.67 6.35 4.89
CA ARG A 80 7.18 7.62 5.43
C ARG A 80 7.29 8.69 4.33
N ALA A 81 7.73 8.29 3.13
CA ALA A 81 7.88 9.22 2.01
C ALA A 81 6.54 9.79 1.52
N GLU A 82 5.46 9.01 1.55
CA GLU A 82 4.12 9.46 1.12
C GLU A 82 3.36 10.23 2.20
N HIS A 83 3.80 10.20 3.46
CA HIS A 83 3.05 10.72 4.60
C HIS A 83 2.65 12.20 4.44
N SER A 84 3.54 13.04 3.91
CA SER A 84 3.24 14.45 3.61
C SER A 84 2.11 14.62 2.59
N ILE A 85 1.98 13.70 1.64
CA ILE A 85 0.90 13.70 0.64
C ILE A 85 -0.44 13.34 1.30
N LEU A 86 -0.44 12.38 2.24
CA LEU A 86 -1.63 12.05 3.03
C LEU A 86 -2.06 13.23 3.92
N MET A 87 -1.10 13.94 4.54
CA MET A 87 -1.38 15.14 5.32
C MET A 87 -1.97 16.27 4.46
N GLU A 88 -1.54 16.40 3.20
CA GLU A 88 -2.13 17.35 2.26
C GLU A 88 -3.55 16.92 1.85
N LEU A 89 -3.73 15.62 1.57
CA LEU A 89 -5.03 15.05 1.18
C LEU A 89 -6.09 15.23 2.27
N LYS A 90 -5.71 15.11 3.55
CA LYS A 90 -6.58 15.35 4.71
C LYS A 90 -7.23 16.74 4.72
N LYS A 91 -6.64 17.73 4.08
CA LYS A 91 -7.21 19.09 4.01
C LYS A 91 -8.51 19.13 3.20
N ASN A 92 -8.73 18.16 2.31
CA ASN A 92 -9.96 18.05 1.54
C ASN A 92 -11.08 17.46 2.40
N LYS A 93 -12.07 18.27 2.78
CA LYS A 93 -13.16 17.91 3.69
C LYS A 93 -14.14 16.86 3.13
N VAL A 94 -14.10 16.61 1.83
CA VAL A 94 -14.91 15.57 1.16
C VAL A 94 -14.22 14.20 1.19
N ILE A 95 -12.98 14.14 1.69
CA ILE A 95 -12.19 12.91 1.77
C ILE A 95 -12.02 12.51 3.24
N GLU A 96 -12.26 11.23 3.51
CA GLU A 96 -11.89 10.57 4.77
C GLU A 96 -10.76 9.58 4.52
N ILE A 97 -9.72 9.64 5.34
CA ILE A 97 -8.56 8.73 5.21
C ILE A 97 -8.60 7.73 6.36
N ILE A 98 -8.66 6.45 6.03
CA ILE A 98 -8.65 5.34 6.98
C ILE A 98 -7.29 4.65 6.87
N GLY A 99 -6.56 4.57 7.99
CA GLY A 99 -5.29 3.87 8.07
C GLY A 99 -5.46 2.39 8.43
N ILE A 100 -4.80 1.50 7.71
CA ILE A 100 -4.67 0.08 8.09
C ILE A 100 -3.21 -0.13 8.48
N ASN A 101 -2.97 -0.24 9.79
CA ASN A 101 -1.62 -0.39 10.34
C ASN A 101 -1.18 -1.85 10.28
N TYR A 102 -0.39 -2.19 9.26
CA TYR A 102 -0.05 -3.54 8.85
C TYR A 102 1.17 -4.10 9.60
N LYS A 103 0.98 -5.18 10.35
CA LYS A 103 2.06 -5.95 11.01
C LYS A 103 3.10 -5.05 11.66
N ASP A 104 2.65 -4.14 12.50
CA ASP A 104 3.50 -3.12 13.11
C ASP A 104 3.57 -3.29 14.64
N ASN A 105 4.61 -2.72 15.24
CA ASN A 105 4.65 -2.55 16.67
C ASN A 105 3.85 -1.30 17.05
N LEU A 106 2.78 -1.47 17.83
CA LEU A 106 1.85 -0.40 18.19
C LEU A 106 2.54 0.83 18.81
N LYS A 107 3.57 0.60 19.66
CA LYS A 107 4.35 1.71 20.26
C LYS A 107 5.10 2.52 19.21
N ASN A 108 5.71 1.84 18.22
CA ASN A 108 6.43 2.50 17.14
C ASN A 108 5.46 3.22 16.19
N ALA A 109 4.32 2.60 15.91
CA ALA A 109 3.28 3.19 15.09
C ALA A 109 2.68 4.46 15.74
N LYS A 110 2.39 4.43 17.04
CA LYS A 110 1.94 5.60 17.81
C LYS A 110 2.98 6.72 17.78
N LYS A 111 4.25 6.39 18.06
CA LYS A 111 5.35 7.35 17.97
C LYS A 111 5.46 8.00 16.59
N PHE A 112 5.30 7.21 15.52
CA PHE A 112 5.32 7.73 14.15
C PHE A 112 4.20 8.75 13.90
N VAL A 113 2.98 8.45 14.31
CA VAL A 113 1.82 9.35 14.15
C VAL A 113 1.98 10.61 15.01
N ASP A 114 2.55 10.50 16.21
CA ASP A 114 2.81 11.62 17.10
C ASP A 114 3.89 12.56 16.54
N GLU A 115 4.97 12.01 15.95
CA GLU A 115 6.08 12.79 15.41
C GLU A 115 5.75 13.47 14.05
N TYR A 116 5.04 12.77 13.15
CA TYR A 116 4.80 13.25 11.79
C TYR A 116 3.38 13.79 11.56
N GLY A 117 2.53 13.70 12.58
CA GLY A 117 1.11 14.07 12.51
C GLY A 117 0.22 12.90 12.06
N ASN A 118 -1.07 13.01 12.34
CA ASN A 118 -2.06 11.99 12.00
C ASN A 118 -2.89 12.42 10.79
N PRO A 119 -2.73 11.82 9.60
CA PRO A 119 -3.58 12.11 8.45
C PRO A 119 -4.95 11.42 8.52
N TYR A 120 -5.08 10.37 9.32
CA TYR A 120 -6.23 9.47 9.35
C TYR A 120 -7.36 9.98 10.23
N SER A 121 -8.60 9.77 9.80
CA SER A 121 -9.79 9.91 10.66
C SER A 121 -9.94 8.71 11.59
N GLU A 122 -9.58 7.52 11.09
CA GLU A 122 -9.60 6.27 11.84
C GLU A 122 -8.36 5.43 11.49
N ILE A 123 -7.84 4.67 12.44
CA ILE A 123 -6.75 3.72 12.20
C ILE A 123 -7.16 2.37 12.79
N LEU A 124 -7.08 1.32 11.97
CA LEU A 124 -7.30 -0.07 12.39
C LEU A 124 -5.96 -0.80 12.46
N ILE A 125 -5.81 -1.64 13.48
CA ILE A 125 -4.66 -2.51 13.66
C ILE A 125 -4.88 -3.79 12.86
N ASP A 126 -3.90 -4.15 12.05
CA ASP A 126 -3.84 -5.38 11.26
C ASP A 126 -2.60 -6.21 11.65
N GLU A 127 -2.68 -6.83 12.86
CA GLU A 127 -1.54 -7.52 13.49
C GLU A 127 -1.01 -8.68 12.64
N ASP A 128 -1.90 -9.44 12.02
CA ASP A 128 -1.57 -10.64 11.24
C ASP A 128 -1.59 -10.40 9.72
N GLY A 129 -2.06 -9.24 9.26
CA GLY A 129 -2.14 -8.86 7.86
C GLY A 129 -3.41 -9.37 7.16
N THR A 130 -4.39 -9.89 7.90
CA THR A 130 -5.62 -10.43 7.31
C THR A 130 -6.50 -9.36 6.69
N ILE A 131 -6.56 -8.16 7.28
CA ILE A 131 -7.29 -7.03 6.69
C ILE A 131 -6.67 -6.64 5.34
N ALA A 132 -5.36 -6.43 5.30
CA ALA A 132 -4.66 -6.08 4.07
C ALA A 132 -4.88 -7.14 2.96
N ILE A 133 -4.79 -8.42 3.30
CA ILE A 133 -5.05 -9.53 2.36
C ILE A 133 -6.49 -9.49 1.87
N SER A 134 -7.49 -9.29 2.74
CA SER A 134 -8.92 -9.22 2.36
C SER A 134 -9.21 -8.07 1.42
N LEU A 135 -8.46 -6.96 1.56
CA LEU A 135 -8.48 -5.79 0.67
C LEU A 135 -7.70 -6.02 -0.63
N GLY A 136 -7.12 -7.22 -0.80
CA GLY A 136 -6.33 -7.58 -1.97
C GLY A 136 -5.01 -6.82 -2.07
N ALA A 137 -4.40 -6.46 -0.93
CA ALA A 137 -3.09 -5.84 -0.92
C ALA A 137 -1.98 -6.86 -1.23
N TYR A 138 -0.98 -6.41 -1.97
CA TYR A 138 0.21 -7.20 -2.33
C TYR A 138 1.46 -6.75 -1.56
N GLY A 139 1.41 -5.57 -0.99
CA GLY A 139 2.52 -5.00 -0.24
C GLY A 139 2.13 -3.66 0.39
N ILE A 140 3.09 -2.98 1.00
CA ILE A 140 2.89 -1.65 1.57
C ILE A 140 3.95 -0.65 1.05
N PRO A 141 3.56 0.63 0.88
CA PRO A 141 2.20 1.13 1.03
C PRO A 141 1.30 0.77 -0.16
N GLU A 142 0.02 0.62 0.10
CA GLU A 142 -1.02 0.60 -0.93
C GLU A 142 -2.17 1.52 -0.52
N THR A 143 -2.76 2.18 -1.50
CA THR A 143 -3.88 3.11 -1.27
C THR A 143 -5.06 2.74 -2.15
N ILE A 144 -6.21 2.51 -1.51
CA ILE A 144 -7.47 2.14 -2.17
C ILE A 144 -8.45 3.29 -1.99
N VAL A 145 -9.02 3.78 -3.08
CA VAL A 145 -10.03 4.84 -3.06
C VAL A 145 -11.39 4.23 -3.36
N VAL A 146 -12.35 4.47 -2.48
CA VAL A 146 -13.72 3.97 -2.62
C VAL A 146 -14.74 5.10 -2.45
N ASP A 147 -15.92 4.91 -3.01
CA ASP A 147 -17.07 5.77 -2.74
C ASP A 147 -17.78 5.38 -1.43
N ARG A 148 -18.83 6.11 -1.06
CA ARG A 148 -19.69 5.82 0.10
C ARG A 148 -20.35 4.44 0.09
N ASN A 149 -20.51 3.85 -1.11
CA ASN A 149 -21.09 2.51 -1.29
C ASN A 149 -20.02 1.41 -1.21
N GLN A 150 -18.75 1.81 -0.88
CA GLN A 150 -17.60 0.92 -0.85
C GLN A 150 -17.19 0.37 -2.22
N ILE A 151 -17.58 1.05 -3.31
CA ILE A 151 -17.16 0.66 -4.66
C ILE A 151 -15.75 1.17 -4.91
N ILE A 152 -14.85 0.29 -5.35
CA ILE A 152 -13.46 0.62 -5.63
C ILE A 152 -13.37 1.50 -6.87
N LEU A 153 -12.99 2.76 -6.67
CA LEU A 153 -12.80 3.77 -7.73
C LEU A 153 -11.38 3.74 -8.27
N LYS A 154 -10.39 3.57 -7.37
CA LYS A 154 -8.96 3.60 -7.73
C LYS A 154 -8.14 2.79 -6.75
N LYS A 155 -7.00 2.27 -7.21
CA LYS A 155 -5.98 1.64 -6.37
C LYS A 155 -4.59 2.09 -6.81
N PHE A 156 -3.75 2.46 -5.86
CA PHE A 156 -2.36 2.83 -6.08
C PHE A 156 -1.46 1.81 -5.38
N PHE A 157 -0.45 1.34 -6.09
CA PHE A 157 0.57 0.44 -5.59
C PHE A 157 1.85 1.23 -5.31
N GLY A 158 2.43 1.05 -4.14
CA GLY A 158 3.55 1.85 -3.67
C GLY A 158 3.14 3.25 -3.25
N ALA A 159 4.13 4.07 -2.91
CA ALA A 159 3.93 5.39 -2.36
C ALA A 159 3.19 6.33 -3.32
N ILE A 160 2.13 6.97 -2.82
CA ILE A 160 1.43 8.03 -3.56
C ILE A 160 2.26 9.30 -3.62
N ASN A 161 2.06 10.08 -4.68
CA ASN A 161 2.79 11.32 -4.96
C ASN A 161 1.84 12.44 -5.41
N ASN A 162 2.38 13.59 -5.80
CA ASN A 162 1.59 14.74 -6.25
C ASN A 162 0.66 14.45 -7.44
N LYS A 163 1.02 13.50 -8.32
CA LYS A 163 0.13 13.06 -9.40
C LYS A 163 -1.04 12.28 -8.84
N SER A 164 -0.78 11.33 -7.94
CA SER A 164 -1.82 10.57 -7.24
C SER A 164 -2.75 11.47 -6.43
N LEU A 165 -2.20 12.47 -5.74
CA LEU A 165 -2.98 13.48 -5.01
C LEU A 165 -3.99 14.20 -5.93
N LYS A 166 -3.55 14.64 -7.10
CA LYS A 166 -4.43 15.30 -8.10
C LYS A 166 -5.51 14.34 -8.61
N GLU A 167 -5.14 13.09 -8.87
CA GLU A 167 -6.08 12.06 -9.31
C GLU A 167 -7.16 11.80 -8.24
N ILE A 168 -6.78 11.61 -6.97
CA ILE A 168 -7.72 11.39 -5.87
C ILE A 168 -8.66 12.59 -5.72
N ASN A 169 -8.12 13.81 -5.71
CA ASN A 169 -8.93 15.02 -5.63
C ASN A 169 -9.91 15.18 -6.82
N SER A 170 -9.59 14.64 -7.99
CA SER A 170 -10.51 14.70 -9.14
C SER A 170 -11.74 13.78 -9.00
N LEU A 171 -11.66 12.77 -8.12
CA LEU A 171 -12.78 11.85 -7.84
C LEU A 171 -13.85 12.47 -6.91
N THR A 172 -13.58 13.64 -6.33
CA THR A 172 -14.50 14.34 -5.41
C THR A 172 -15.42 15.35 -6.14
N LYS A 173 -15.37 15.40 -7.48
CA LYS A 173 -16.14 16.35 -8.30
C LYS A 173 -17.45 15.71 -8.83
#